data_fa298a4bf25653131436acbf78602693
#
_entry.id   fa298a4bf25653131436acbf78602693
#
_cell.length_a   1.000
_cell.length_b   1.000
_cell.length_c   1.000
_cell.angle_alpha   90.00
_cell.angle_beta   90.00
_cell.angle_gamma   90.00
#
_symmetry.space_group_name_H-M   'P 1'
#
loop_
_entity.id
_entity.type
_entity.pdbx_description
1 polymer ?
#
loop_
_entity_poly.entity_id
_entity_poly.type
_entity_poly.pdbx_seq_one_letter_code
_entity_poly.pdbx_strand_id
1 'polypeptide(L)'
;MIKELFDRIAIKRALTRISYEIIEKNKGTENLVLFGIKTRGVYLAKRIAKRIEELEGVKIPVGVLDITLYRDDRQDVSLSNEAVVNSTECNTDVNKKNVILIDDVLYTGRTIRAAMDALIHMGRPNSISLAVLVDRGHRELPIRADYVGKNIPTALNEKVSVNVEEIDNKDSIELEKLES
;
A
#
# COMPACT_ATOMS: atom_id res chain seq x y z
N MET A 1 -8.04 22.04 10.96
CA MET A 1 -7.59 22.69 9.70
C MET A 1 -6.94 21.62 8.83
N ILE A 2 -7.43 21.47 7.61
CA ILE A 2 -6.90 20.52 6.61
C ILE A 2 -5.96 21.29 5.68
N LYS A 3 -4.77 20.75 5.45
CA LYS A 3 -3.76 21.32 4.57
C LYS A 3 -3.37 20.29 3.51
N GLU A 4 -3.50 20.64 2.24
CA GLU A 4 -2.93 19.84 1.15
C GLU A 4 -1.41 19.99 1.15
N LEU A 5 -0.71 18.85 1.22
CA LEU A 5 0.75 18.80 1.19
C LEU A 5 1.29 18.49 -0.20
N PHE A 6 0.59 17.61 -0.93
CA PHE A 6 1.00 17.17 -2.26
C PHE A 6 -0.22 17.05 -3.17
N ASP A 7 -0.05 17.53 -4.38
CA ASP A 7 -1.04 17.53 -5.45
C ASP A 7 -0.92 16.28 -6.36
N ARG A 8 -1.79 16.21 -7.34
CA ARG A 8 -1.84 15.15 -8.35
C ARG A 8 -0.50 14.94 -9.06
N ILE A 9 0.19 16.01 -9.41
CA ILE A 9 1.47 15.94 -10.13
C ILE A 9 2.54 15.31 -9.24
N ALA A 10 2.60 15.70 -7.97
CA ALA A 10 3.54 15.15 -7.01
C ALA A 10 3.30 13.66 -6.76
N ILE A 11 2.04 13.24 -6.67
CA ILE A 11 1.64 11.83 -6.53
C ILE A 11 2.06 11.02 -7.76
N LYS A 12 1.78 11.53 -8.96
CA LYS A 12 2.18 10.87 -10.22
C LYS A 12 3.69 10.68 -10.31
N ARG A 13 4.46 11.68 -9.93
CA ARG A 13 5.93 11.59 -9.90
C ARG A 13 6.42 10.57 -8.88
N ALA A 14 5.82 10.53 -7.70
CA ALA A 14 6.17 9.55 -6.67
C ALA A 14 5.89 8.11 -7.13
N LEU A 15 4.73 7.85 -7.72
CA LEU A 15 4.37 6.52 -8.25
C LEU A 15 5.26 6.11 -9.43
N THR A 16 5.63 7.05 -10.30
CA THR A 16 6.58 6.79 -11.40
C THR A 16 7.94 6.40 -10.86
N ARG A 17 8.46 7.10 -9.86
CA ARG A 17 9.73 6.77 -9.19
C ARG A 17 9.67 5.40 -8.52
N ILE A 18 8.62 5.10 -7.80
CA ILE A 18 8.40 3.78 -7.17
C ILE A 18 8.40 2.68 -8.23
N SER A 19 7.76 2.90 -9.38
CA SER A 19 7.71 1.93 -10.48
C SER A 19 9.12 1.61 -11.02
N TYR A 20 9.96 2.62 -11.21
CA TYR A 20 11.37 2.43 -11.59
C TYR A 20 12.17 1.70 -10.52
N GLU A 21 12.01 2.07 -9.26
CA GLU A 21 12.70 1.44 -8.13
C GLU A 21 12.32 -0.05 -8.00
N ILE A 22 11.06 -0.40 -8.23
CA ILE A 22 10.59 -1.79 -8.23
C ILE A 22 11.27 -2.59 -9.33
N ILE A 23 11.29 -2.08 -10.55
CA ILE A 23 11.91 -2.73 -11.70
C ILE A 23 13.42 -2.94 -11.43
N GLU A 24 14.10 -1.92 -10.95
CA GLU A 24 15.54 -1.96 -10.68
C GLU A 24 15.88 -2.98 -9.58
N LYS A 25 15.19 -2.91 -8.44
CA LYS A 25 15.46 -3.79 -7.29
C LYS A 25 15.14 -5.26 -7.60
N ASN A 26 14.13 -5.53 -8.41
CA ASN A 26 13.76 -6.88 -8.83
C ASN A 26 14.51 -7.34 -10.10
N LYS A 27 15.36 -6.52 -10.66
CA LYS A 27 16.11 -6.80 -11.89
C LYS A 27 15.21 -7.20 -13.06
N GLY A 28 14.09 -6.50 -13.19
CA GLY A 28 13.06 -6.74 -14.20
C GLY A 28 11.71 -7.07 -13.60
N THR A 29 10.89 -7.74 -14.37
CA THR A 29 9.48 -8.01 -14.05
C THR A 29 9.14 -9.48 -13.87
N GLU A 30 10.12 -10.37 -13.99
CA GLU A 30 9.91 -11.80 -13.88
C GLU A 30 9.44 -12.17 -12.47
N ASN A 31 8.37 -12.96 -12.39
CA ASN A 31 7.75 -13.39 -11.14
C ASN A 31 7.23 -12.26 -10.23
N LEU A 32 7.09 -11.04 -10.76
CA LEU A 32 6.60 -9.89 -10.04
C LEU A 32 5.06 -9.90 -9.99
N VAL A 33 4.51 -9.72 -8.78
CA VAL A 33 3.07 -9.61 -8.53
C VAL A 33 2.82 -8.47 -7.54
N LEU A 34 1.84 -7.62 -7.81
CA LEU A 34 1.44 -6.55 -6.92
C LEU A 34 0.15 -6.91 -6.20
N PHE A 35 0.07 -6.61 -4.90
CA PHE A 35 -1.14 -6.73 -4.11
C PHE A 35 -1.48 -5.39 -3.46
N GLY A 36 -2.60 -4.82 -3.87
CA GLY A 36 -3.13 -3.61 -3.26
C GLY A 36 -4.00 -3.93 -2.06
N ILE A 37 -3.78 -3.19 -0.96
CA ILE A 37 -4.62 -3.28 0.22
C ILE A 37 -5.86 -2.38 0.00
N LYS A 38 -7.04 -2.98 0.15
CA LYS A 38 -8.31 -2.28 -0.03
C LYS A 38 -8.44 -1.15 0.99
N THR A 39 -8.82 0.06 0.63
CA THR A 39 -9.43 0.42 -0.65
C THR A 39 -8.45 1.14 -1.57
N ARG A 40 -7.72 2.14 -1.09
CA ARG A 40 -6.88 3.04 -1.91
C ARG A 40 -5.62 2.36 -2.43
N GLY A 41 -5.06 1.44 -1.67
CA GLY A 41 -3.90 0.67 -2.10
C GLY A 41 -4.12 -0.12 -3.39
N VAL A 42 -5.34 -0.54 -3.65
CA VAL A 42 -5.71 -1.23 -4.90
C VAL A 42 -5.54 -0.34 -6.12
N TYR A 43 -6.00 0.91 -6.04
CA TYR A 43 -5.88 1.87 -7.15
C TYR A 43 -4.43 2.29 -7.37
N LEU A 44 -3.67 2.47 -6.29
CA LEU A 44 -2.23 2.74 -6.38
C LEU A 44 -1.48 1.56 -7.01
N ALA A 45 -1.83 0.32 -6.65
CA ALA A 45 -1.26 -0.88 -7.25
C ALA A 45 -1.55 -0.95 -8.76
N LYS A 46 -2.76 -0.66 -9.17
CA LYS A 46 -3.15 -0.62 -10.58
C LYS A 46 -2.39 0.46 -11.35
N ARG A 47 -2.20 1.64 -10.77
CA ARG A 47 -1.42 2.73 -11.38
C ARG A 47 0.06 2.34 -11.54
N ILE A 48 0.65 1.70 -10.54
CA ILE A 48 2.03 1.21 -10.59
C ILE A 48 2.16 0.12 -11.65
N ALA A 49 1.24 -0.86 -11.69
CA ALA A 49 1.24 -1.92 -12.69
C ALA A 49 1.13 -1.36 -14.12
N LYS A 50 0.26 -0.40 -14.34
CA LYS A 50 0.13 0.29 -15.63
C LYS A 50 1.42 1.01 -16.00
N ARG A 51 2.07 1.67 -15.06
CA ARG A 51 3.33 2.36 -15.31
C ARG A 51 4.46 1.41 -15.65
N ILE A 52 4.54 0.27 -14.97
CA ILE A 52 5.51 -0.78 -15.28
C ILE A 52 5.25 -1.35 -16.67
N GLU A 53 3.99 -1.57 -17.05
CA GLU A 53 3.62 -2.03 -18.40
C GLU A 53 4.06 -1.03 -19.48
N GLU A 54 3.89 0.28 -19.24
CA GLU A 54 4.36 1.34 -20.15
C GLU A 54 5.89 1.35 -20.29
N LEU A 55 6.61 1.05 -19.21
CA LEU A 55 8.08 1.07 -19.17
C LEU A 55 8.72 -0.20 -19.76
N GLU A 56 8.16 -1.36 -19.48
CA GLU A 56 8.75 -2.66 -19.77
C GLU A 56 7.98 -3.46 -20.83
N GLY A 57 6.78 -3.02 -21.21
CA GLY A 57 5.94 -3.75 -22.18
C GLY A 57 5.36 -5.05 -21.62
N VAL A 58 5.38 -5.26 -20.31
CA VAL A 58 4.91 -6.48 -19.64
C VAL A 58 3.80 -6.15 -18.67
N LYS A 59 2.69 -6.87 -18.79
CA LYS A 59 1.56 -6.72 -17.87
C LYS A 59 1.81 -7.44 -16.55
N ILE A 60 1.79 -6.70 -15.44
CA ILE A 60 2.00 -7.25 -14.11
C ILE A 60 0.65 -7.63 -13.49
N PRO A 61 0.50 -8.85 -12.94
CA PRO A 61 -0.70 -9.23 -12.20
C PRO A 61 -0.89 -8.37 -10.96
N VAL A 62 -2.13 -7.97 -10.71
CA VAL A 62 -2.53 -7.19 -9.53
C VAL A 62 -3.59 -7.96 -8.76
N GLY A 63 -3.29 -8.27 -7.51
CA GLY A 63 -4.23 -8.86 -6.58
C GLY A 63 -4.79 -7.80 -5.60
N VAL A 64 -5.87 -8.17 -4.92
CA VAL A 64 -6.56 -7.33 -3.95
C VAL A 64 -6.59 -8.03 -2.60
N LEU A 65 -6.22 -7.34 -1.53
CA LEU A 65 -6.38 -7.80 -0.16
C LEU A 65 -7.40 -6.92 0.57
N ASP A 66 -8.38 -7.55 1.17
CA ASP A 66 -9.34 -6.89 2.03
C ASP A 66 -9.05 -7.21 3.50
N ILE A 67 -8.60 -6.21 4.26
CA ILE A 67 -8.18 -6.35 5.66
C ILE A 67 -8.98 -5.38 6.53
N THR A 68 -10.29 -5.29 6.33
CA THR A 68 -11.17 -4.33 6.98
C THR A 68 -11.20 -4.40 8.50
N LEU A 69 -10.84 -5.54 9.12
CA LEU A 69 -10.86 -5.74 10.57
C LEU A 69 -9.59 -5.28 11.30
N TYR A 70 -8.52 -4.88 10.58
CA TYR A 70 -7.18 -4.59 11.15
C TYR A 70 -6.68 -3.18 10.86
N ARG A 71 -7.56 -2.24 10.52
CA ARG A 71 -7.14 -0.86 10.27
C ARG A 71 -6.80 -0.15 11.58
N ASP A 72 -5.69 0.59 11.57
CA ASP A 72 -5.19 1.39 12.69
C ASP A 72 -6.15 2.50 13.15
N ASP A 73 -7.16 2.83 12.37
CA ASP A 73 -8.17 3.85 12.63
C ASP A 73 -9.42 3.32 13.38
N ARG A 74 -9.50 2.01 13.67
CA ARG A 74 -10.60 1.41 14.45
C ARG A 74 -10.16 1.11 15.88
N GLN A 75 -10.70 1.87 16.83
CA GLN A 75 -10.43 1.72 18.27
C GLN A 75 -11.15 0.54 18.95
N ASP A 76 -12.11 -0.09 18.29
CA ASP A 76 -12.91 -1.18 18.85
C ASP A 76 -12.56 -2.53 18.22
N VAL A 77 -11.47 -3.10 18.68
CA VAL A 77 -11.15 -4.51 18.36
C VAL A 77 -11.55 -5.39 19.52
N SER A 78 -12.75 -5.94 19.48
CA SER A 78 -13.08 -7.12 20.27
C SER A 78 -12.31 -8.31 19.69
N LEU A 79 -11.41 -8.79 20.44
CA LEU A 79 -10.64 -10.03 20.58
C LEU A 79 -10.95 -11.24 19.65
N SER A 80 -11.16 -11.08 18.37
CA SER A 80 -11.08 -12.19 17.43
C SER A 80 -9.79 -12.09 16.62
N ASN A 81 -8.82 -12.91 16.98
CA ASN A 81 -7.47 -12.92 16.44
C ASN A 81 -7.34 -13.49 15.01
N GLU A 82 -8.40 -13.56 14.23
CA GLU A 82 -8.34 -14.05 12.87
C GLU A 82 -8.61 -12.92 11.89
N ALA A 83 -7.59 -12.63 11.09
CA ALA A 83 -7.74 -11.82 9.89
C ALA A 83 -8.76 -12.51 8.98
N VAL A 84 -10.00 -12.06 8.98
CA VAL A 84 -10.93 -12.48 7.94
C VAL A 84 -10.48 -11.80 6.66
N VAL A 85 -9.69 -12.51 5.90
CA VAL A 85 -9.46 -12.20 4.49
C VAL A 85 -10.78 -12.46 3.81
N ASN A 86 -11.60 -11.43 3.69
CA ASN A 86 -12.80 -11.53 2.86
C ASN A 86 -12.32 -11.81 1.44
N SER A 87 -12.76 -12.94 0.95
CA SER A 87 -12.49 -13.53 -0.36
C SER A 87 -11.85 -12.58 -1.35
N THR A 88 -10.64 -12.81 -1.55
CA THR A 88 -9.86 -12.25 -2.61
C THR A 88 -10.56 -12.46 -3.94
N GLU A 89 -10.93 -11.41 -4.64
CA GLU A 89 -11.19 -11.45 -6.08
C GLU A 89 -9.88 -11.75 -6.83
N CYS A 90 -9.03 -12.57 -6.21
CA CYS A 90 -7.69 -12.76 -6.69
C CYS A 90 -7.43 -14.22 -7.01
N ASN A 91 -7.54 -14.53 -8.30
CA ASN A 91 -6.97 -15.75 -8.87
C ASN A 91 -5.44 -15.64 -9.07
N THR A 92 -4.80 -14.69 -8.40
CA THR A 92 -3.37 -14.45 -8.57
C THR A 92 -2.57 -15.40 -7.70
N ASP A 93 -1.80 -16.28 -8.34
CA ASP A 93 -0.89 -17.20 -7.66
C ASP A 93 0.26 -16.43 -7.02
N VAL A 94 0.51 -16.70 -5.75
CA VAL A 94 1.63 -16.09 -4.99
C VAL A 94 2.82 -17.02 -4.85
N ASN A 95 2.68 -18.31 -5.20
CA ASN A 95 3.74 -19.29 -5.04
C ASN A 95 4.94 -18.95 -5.93
N LYS A 96 6.12 -18.91 -5.32
CA LYS A 96 7.39 -18.57 -6.00
C LYS A 96 7.37 -17.20 -6.69
N LYS A 97 6.51 -16.29 -6.23
CA LYS A 97 6.42 -14.92 -6.73
C LYS A 97 7.13 -13.94 -5.80
N ASN A 98 7.62 -12.87 -6.39
CA ASN A 98 8.09 -11.70 -5.68
C ASN A 98 6.89 -10.77 -5.51
N VAL A 99 6.28 -10.82 -4.33
CA VAL A 99 5.07 -10.06 -4.04
C VAL A 99 5.44 -8.69 -3.50
N ILE A 100 4.80 -7.66 -4.03
CA ILE A 100 4.88 -6.31 -3.49
C ILE A 100 3.50 -5.91 -2.97
N LEU A 101 3.42 -5.70 -1.66
CA LEU A 101 2.25 -5.10 -1.01
C LEU A 101 2.24 -3.59 -1.27
N ILE A 102 1.07 -3.06 -1.58
CA ILE A 102 0.90 -1.64 -1.86
C ILE A 102 -0.22 -1.08 -1.00
N ASP A 103 0.10 -0.03 -0.26
CA ASP A 103 -0.85 0.70 0.56
C ASP A 103 -0.65 2.22 0.43
N ASP A 104 -1.61 2.98 0.87
CA ASP A 104 -1.57 4.44 0.82
C ASP A 104 -0.71 5.04 1.94
N VAL A 105 -0.98 4.69 3.20
CA VAL A 105 -0.29 5.25 4.38
C VAL A 105 0.22 4.14 5.29
N LEU A 106 1.51 4.20 5.60
CA LEU A 106 2.13 3.36 6.62
C LEU A 106 2.16 4.13 7.94
N TYR A 107 1.53 3.56 8.96
CA TYR A 107 1.44 4.13 10.31
C TYR A 107 2.06 3.17 11.34
N THR A 108 1.26 2.44 12.10
CA THR A 108 1.74 1.53 13.15
C THR A 108 2.40 0.26 12.60
N GLY A 109 2.02 -0.17 11.42
CA GLY A 109 2.43 -1.41 10.78
C GLY A 109 1.44 -2.57 10.98
N ARG A 110 0.37 -2.39 11.73
CA ARG A 110 -0.60 -3.46 12.05
C ARG A 110 -1.36 -3.94 10.82
N THR A 111 -1.79 -3.04 9.96
CA THR A 111 -2.45 -3.39 8.69
C THR A 111 -1.53 -4.21 7.79
N ILE A 112 -0.26 -3.84 7.71
CA ILE A 112 0.73 -4.53 6.88
C ILE A 112 1.04 -5.92 7.44
N ARG A 113 1.11 -6.09 8.75
CA ARG A 113 1.26 -7.40 9.38
C ARG A 113 0.12 -8.33 8.98
N ALA A 114 -1.12 -7.87 9.08
CA ALA A 114 -2.30 -8.63 8.68
C ALA A 114 -2.26 -9.00 7.18
N ALA A 115 -1.82 -8.09 6.32
CA ALA A 115 -1.65 -8.33 4.89
C ALA A 115 -0.59 -9.40 4.61
N MET A 116 0.54 -9.36 5.30
CA MET A 116 1.57 -10.39 5.17
C MET A 116 1.07 -11.76 5.62
N ASP A 117 0.36 -11.85 6.73
CA ASP A 117 -0.26 -13.10 7.19
C ASP A 117 -1.24 -13.67 6.16
N ALA A 118 -2.06 -12.81 5.55
CA ALA A 118 -2.98 -13.21 4.49
C ALA A 118 -2.25 -13.79 3.27
N LEU A 119 -1.19 -13.16 2.81
CA LEU A 119 -0.38 -13.65 1.69
C LEU A 119 0.28 -14.99 1.99
N ILE A 120 0.79 -15.17 3.20
CA ILE A 120 1.43 -16.43 3.64
C ILE A 120 0.41 -17.56 3.69
N HIS A 121 -0.85 -17.29 4.05
CA HIS A 121 -1.92 -18.26 4.01
C HIS A 121 -2.34 -18.65 2.58
N MET A 122 -2.16 -17.77 1.60
CA MET A 122 -2.47 -18.04 0.20
C MET A 122 -1.45 -18.97 -0.47
N GLY A 123 -0.24 -19.04 0.04
CA GLY A 123 0.83 -19.84 -0.54
C GLY A 123 2.20 -19.46 -0.01
N ARG A 124 3.25 -19.81 -0.76
CA ARG A 124 4.62 -19.51 -0.38
C ARG A 124 5.31 -18.59 -1.40
N PRO A 125 5.21 -17.28 -1.23
CA PRO A 125 5.97 -16.34 -2.05
C PRO A 125 7.48 -16.47 -1.82
N ASN A 126 8.28 -16.08 -2.81
CA ASN A 126 9.73 -15.98 -2.66
C ASN A 126 10.09 -14.85 -1.69
N SER A 127 9.37 -13.75 -1.79
CA SER A 127 9.57 -12.57 -0.95
C SER A 127 8.28 -11.75 -0.90
N ILE A 128 8.15 -10.96 0.16
CA ILE A 128 7.12 -9.95 0.31
C ILE A 128 7.84 -8.64 0.61
N SER A 129 7.65 -7.66 -0.27
CA SER A 129 8.14 -6.29 -0.11
C SER A 129 6.96 -5.34 0.09
N LEU A 130 7.22 -4.15 0.58
CA LEU A 130 6.19 -3.15 0.87
C LEU A 130 6.48 -1.84 0.14
N ALA A 131 5.49 -1.36 -0.59
CA ALA A 131 5.46 -0.02 -1.16
C ALA A 131 4.31 0.79 -0.57
N VAL A 132 4.59 2.00 -0.11
CA VAL A 132 3.58 2.92 0.41
C VAL A 132 3.74 4.29 -0.23
N LEU A 133 2.62 4.97 -0.45
CA LEU A 133 2.67 6.34 -0.95
C LEU A 133 3.21 7.28 0.13
N VAL A 134 2.78 7.09 1.37
CA VAL A 134 3.19 7.91 2.52
C VAL A 134 3.64 7.03 3.68
N ASP A 135 4.80 7.35 4.24
CA ASP A 135 5.22 6.89 5.57
C ASP A 135 5.10 8.07 6.54
N ARG A 136 4.20 7.95 7.52
CA ARG A 136 3.94 9.01 8.50
C ARG A 136 4.67 8.82 9.83
N GLY A 137 5.41 7.74 9.99
CA GLY A 137 6.06 7.38 11.25
C GLY A 137 5.11 6.74 12.27
N HIS A 138 5.48 6.75 13.54
CA HIS A 138 4.74 6.19 14.68
C HIS A 138 4.54 4.67 14.61
N ARG A 139 5.58 3.97 14.19
CA ARG A 139 5.57 2.51 14.12
C ARG A 139 5.39 1.89 15.51
N GLU A 140 4.54 0.86 15.62
CA GLU A 140 4.42 0.00 16.80
C GLU A 140 5.01 -1.39 16.57
N LEU A 141 5.19 -1.79 15.32
CA LEU A 141 5.79 -3.04 14.90
C LEU A 141 7.06 -2.79 14.09
N PRO A 142 8.04 -3.72 14.07
CA PRO A 142 9.28 -3.58 13.31
C PRO A 142 9.06 -3.80 11.81
N ILE A 143 8.23 -3.00 11.21
CA ILE A 143 7.86 -3.02 9.80
C ILE A 143 8.37 -1.75 9.13
N ARG A 144 9.05 -1.92 8.01
CA ARG A 144 9.60 -0.84 7.20
C ARG A 144 9.20 -1.03 5.74
N ALA A 145 8.83 0.06 5.07
CA ALA A 145 8.58 0.03 3.63
C ALA A 145 9.91 -0.03 2.85
N ASP A 146 9.90 -0.84 1.79
CA ASP A 146 11.02 -0.93 0.84
C ASP A 146 10.99 0.22 -0.17
N TYR A 147 9.79 0.69 -0.49
CA TYR A 147 9.55 1.79 -1.42
C TYR A 147 8.60 2.80 -0.79
N VAL A 148 9.01 4.04 -0.72
CA VAL A 148 8.26 5.13 -0.08
C VAL A 148 8.10 6.29 -1.05
N GLY A 149 6.86 6.73 -1.27
CA GLY A 149 6.60 7.92 -2.08
C GLY A 149 7.03 9.19 -1.37
N LYS A 150 6.50 9.42 -0.18
CA LYS A 150 6.77 10.59 0.66
C LYS A 150 6.93 10.19 2.12
N ASN A 151 7.97 10.70 2.76
CA ASN A 151 8.11 10.66 4.21
C ASN A 151 7.52 11.94 4.79
N ILE A 152 6.47 11.80 5.61
CA ILE A 152 5.77 12.92 6.23
C ILE A 152 5.79 12.72 7.74
N PRO A 153 6.80 13.23 8.46
CA PRO A 153 6.80 13.19 9.91
C PRO A 153 5.57 13.91 10.46
N THR A 154 4.84 13.25 11.35
CA THR A 154 3.60 13.77 11.93
C THR A 154 3.63 13.76 13.45
N ALA A 155 2.83 14.61 14.07
CA ALA A 155 2.49 14.49 15.48
C ALA A 155 1.39 13.44 15.69
N LEU A 156 1.20 12.96 16.92
CA LEU A 156 0.17 11.96 17.23
C LEU A 156 -1.26 12.49 16.98
N ASN A 157 -1.45 13.79 17.14
CA ASN A 157 -2.73 14.47 16.90
C ASN A 157 -2.88 14.97 15.45
N GLU A 158 -2.04 14.50 14.55
CA GLU A 158 -2.15 14.78 13.12
C GLU A 158 -2.55 13.52 12.37
N LYS A 159 -3.38 13.69 11.35
CA LYS A 159 -3.84 12.63 10.47
C LYS A 159 -3.40 12.92 9.05
N VAL A 160 -2.82 11.93 8.38
CA VAL A 160 -2.54 11.98 6.96
C VAL A 160 -3.66 11.26 6.21
N SER A 161 -4.21 11.91 5.20
CA SER A 161 -5.20 11.33 4.29
C SER A 161 -4.67 11.36 2.86
N VAL A 162 -4.78 10.24 2.19
CA VAL A 162 -4.52 10.12 0.75
C VAL A 162 -5.86 10.06 0.04
N ASN A 163 -6.07 10.93 -0.92
CA ASN A 163 -7.22 10.90 -1.81
C ASN A 163 -6.78 10.40 -3.19
N VAL A 164 -7.61 9.59 -3.82
CA VAL A 164 -7.38 9.06 -5.16
C VAL A 164 -8.57 9.37 -6.06
N GLU A 165 -8.30 9.78 -7.29
CA GLU A 165 -9.31 10.21 -8.27
C GLU A 165 -10.45 9.20 -8.42
N GLU A 166 -10.14 7.91 -8.39
CA GLU A 166 -11.09 6.81 -8.60
C GLU A 166 -12.21 6.74 -7.55
N ILE A 167 -11.96 7.27 -6.33
CA ILE A 167 -12.92 7.22 -5.22
C ILE A 167 -13.28 8.61 -4.73
N ASP A 168 -12.27 9.48 -4.63
CA ASP A 168 -12.38 10.77 -3.94
C ASP A 168 -12.58 11.94 -4.92
N ASN A 169 -12.60 11.65 -6.23
CA ASN A 169 -12.65 12.64 -7.33
C ASN A 169 -11.52 13.68 -7.30
N LYS A 170 -10.43 13.33 -6.65
CA LYS A 170 -9.19 14.13 -6.63
C LYS A 170 -8.00 13.27 -6.23
N ASP A 171 -6.82 13.67 -6.65
CA ASP A 171 -5.57 13.13 -6.14
C ASP A 171 -4.92 14.17 -5.23
N SER A 172 -4.76 13.86 -3.95
CA SER A 172 -4.07 14.72 -2.98
C SER A 172 -3.51 13.92 -1.80
N ILE A 173 -2.53 14.49 -1.13
CA ILE A 173 -2.11 14.07 0.20
C ILE A 173 -2.35 15.25 1.14
N GLU A 174 -3.14 15.03 2.16
CA GLU A 174 -3.60 16.05 3.08
C GLU A 174 -3.18 15.73 4.51
N LEU A 175 -2.89 16.78 5.26
CA LEU A 175 -2.62 16.72 6.69
C LEU A 175 -3.73 17.44 7.44
N GLU A 176 -4.34 16.76 8.37
CA GLU A 176 -5.35 17.30 9.26
C GLU A 176 -4.84 17.29 10.70
N LYS A 177 -4.95 18.42 11.36
CA LYS A 177 -4.70 18.50 12.82
C LYS A 177 -6.01 18.22 13.54
N LEU A 178 -6.02 17.15 14.33
CA LEU A 178 -7.15 16.79 15.18
C LEU A 178 -7.17 17.70 16.40
N GLU A 179 -8.34 18.25 16.70
CA GLU A 179 -8.53 19.00 17.94
C GLU A 179 -8.50 18.02 19.12
N SER A 180 -7.79 18.44 20.17
CA SER A 180 -7.64 17.66 21.42
C SER A 180 -8.90 17.75 22.28
#